data_d851c1d5a7e6d96e67ed52fd6cec0734
#
_entry.id   d851c1d5a7e6d96e67ed52fd6cec0734
#
_cell.length_a   1.000
_cell.length_b   1.000
_cell.length_c   1.000
_cell.angle_alpha   90.00
_cell.angle_beta   90.00
_cell.angle_gamma   90.00
#
_symmetry.space_group_name_H-M   'P 1'
#
loop_
_entity.id
_entity.type
_entity.pdbx_description
1 polymer ?
#
loop_
_entity_poly.entity_id
_entity_poly.type
_entity_poly.pdbx_seq_one_letter_code
_entity_poly.pdbx_strand_id
1 'polypeptide(L)'
;MTRIAFGFVAIGFLAAGVATGDDKKPEPPINTAAEQLKQLRKQYDEIEAKFMKDLRADRSEKGIRKANDENQQAQRKWREEALAALRKSGSLPEAFDLIVSVLARSSVEHAEMADLLRKHHAVRPDLGKLFHSMVQGHDGIGRAFVEEMAEKSPVATVRGQAALAVGWQAKWRITQDGEMSLGFGEKLTEDQRRQMTARAEKYLTLAATYADAPVVFGAGTVAENARAELAGLRNLPNLMVGKVAPDIEGETIEGTRVKLSDSRGKVTVLVFWATWCGPCMKMVPHEKKLVERMKDKPFALIGVNGDDERAKAQEIAAARGMSWPSFWDAAKRSDGPITRAWNVHVWPTVFVLDAKGVIRSVRTDDDKLDETVDELVKELEKK
;
A
#
# COMPACT_ATOMS: atom_id res chain seq x y z
N MET A 1 -12.92 45.08 53.85
CA MET A 1 -13.78 46.27 53.62
C MET A 1 -14.06 46.24 52.07
N THR A 2 -15.16 46.10 51.53
CA THR A 2 -16.58 46.32 51.60
C THR A 2 -17.17 45.59 50.41
N ARG A 3 -17.91 44.59 50.54
CA ARG A 3 -19.34 44.29 50.39
C ARG A 3 -20.15 45.23 49.47
N ILE A 4 -20.92 44.65 48.57
CA ILE A 4 -22.41 44.59 48.41
C ILE A 4 -22.69 44.11 46.98
N ALA A 5 -23.31 43.06 46.61
CA ALA A 5 -24.53 42.29 46.90
C ALA A 5 -25.76 42.74 46.08
N PHE A 6 -26.38 41.73 45.48
CA PHE A 6 -27.79 41.46 45.14
C PHE A 6 -28.44 41.96 43.84
N GLY A 7 -29.16 41.02 43.24
CA GLY A 7 -30.32 41.24 42.39
C GLY A 7 -30.80 40.03 41.64
N PHE A 8 -31.53 39.11 42.29
CA PHE A 8 -32.37 38.06 41.66
C PHE A 8 -33.66 38.65 41.11
N VAL A 9 -34.10 38.22 39.92
CA VAL A 9 -35.52 38.02 39.66
C VAL A 9 -35.70 36.86 38.71
N ALA A 10 -36.34 35.81 39.20
CA ALA A 10 -36.89 34.69 38.44
C ALA A 10 -38.38 34.93 38.23
N ILE A 11 -38.90 34.70 37.03
CA ILE A 11 -40.29 34.35 36.81
C ILE A 11 -40.35 33.29 35.72
N GLY A 12 -40.83 32.09 36.14
CA GLY A 12 -41.14 31.01 35.24
C GLY A 12 -42.52 31.11 34.61
N PHE A 13 -42.75 30.45 33.53
CA PHE A 13 -44.04 29.82 33.17
C PHE A 13 -43.81 28.60 32.29
N LEU A 14 -44.41 27.49 32.74
CA LEU A 14 -44.54 26.25 31.98
C LEU A 14 -45.54 26.42 30.82
N ALA A 15 -45.21 25.81 29.67
CA ALA A 15 -46.23 25.22 28.83
C ALA A 15 -45.63 24.02 28.08
N ALA A 16 -46.22 22.86 28.28
CA ALA A 16 -45.92 21.60 27.59
C ALA A 16 -46.41 21.67 26.14
N GLY A 17 -45.58 21.23 25.20
CA GLY A 17 -45.93 21.04 23.80
C GLY A 17 -45.13 19.87 23.23
N VAL A 18 -45.85 18.88 22.75
CA VAL A 18 -45.48 17.57 22.21
C VAL A 18 -44.37 17.68 21.18
N ALA A 19 -43.33 16.88 21.39
CA ALA A 19 -42.26 16.67 20.42
C ALA A 19 -42.67 15.69 19.34
N THR A 20 -42.65 16.12 18.10
CA THR A 20 -42.62 15.25 16.90
C THR A 20 -41.73 15.95 15.88
N GLY A 21 -40.70 15.26 15.44
CA GLY A 21 -39.92 15.66 14.29
C GLY A 21 -38.43 15.81 14.56
N ASP A 22 -37.67 15.09 13.78
CA ASP A 22 -36.21 15.13 13.63
C ASP A 22 -35.70 16.59 13.44
N ASP A 23 -35.47 17.29 14.53
CA ASP A 23 -34.84 18.61 14.51
C ASP A 23 -33.30 18.44 14.42
N LYS A 24 -32.78 18.18 13.21
CA LYS A 24 -31.44 18.63 12.88
C LYS A 24 -31.45 20.15 13.03
N LYS A 25 -30.84 20.66 14.11
CA LYS A 25 -30.53 22.08 14.19
C LYS A 25 -29.88 22.53 12.90
N PRO A 26 -30.34 23.61 12.27
CA PRO A 26 -29.65 24.19 11.13
C PRO A 26 -28.23 24.55 11.58
N GLU A 27 -27.24 24.03 10.84
CA GLU A 27 -25.84 24.44 11.07
C GLU A 27 -25.78 25.99 10.94
N PRO A 28 -24.99 26.66 11.81
CA PRO A 28 -24.86 28.11 11.72
C PRO A 28 -24.34 28.48 10.31
N PRO A 29 -24.74 29.65 9.77
CA PRO A 29 -24.30 30.08 8.46
C PRO A 29 -22.78 30.12 8.41
N ILE A 30 -22.19 29.49 7.39
CA ILE A 30 -20.73 29.43 7.17
C ILE A 30 -20.26 30.84 6.89
N ASN A 31 -19.67 31.48 7.88
CA ASN A 31 -19.34 32.90 7.82
C ASN A 31 -17.88 33.19 7.40
N THR A 32 -17.01 32.17 7.36
CA THR A 32 -15.60 32.35 6.98
C THR A 32 -15.15 31.37 5.92
N ALA A 33 -14.15 31.76 5.11
CA ALA A 33 -13.56 30.89 4.08
C ALA A 33 -12.90 29.64 4.72
N ALA A 34 -12.32 29.79 5.91
CA ALA A 34 -11.72 28.68 6.68
C ALA A 34 -12.78 27.63 7.08
N GLU A 35 -13.94 28.09 7.56
CA GLU A 35 -15.05 27.19 7.90
C GLU A 35 -15.60 26.46 6.70
N GLN A 36 -15.70 27.13 5.54
CA GLN A 36 -16.09 26.52 4.28
C GLN A 36 -15.13 25.38 3.88
N LEU A 37 -13.82 25.60 3.97
CA LEU A 37 -12.81 24.57 3.67
C LEU A 37 -12.93 23.36 4.62
N LYS A 38 -13.10 23.60 5.92
CA LYS A 38 -13.31 22.53 6.91
C LYS A 38 -14.60 21.75 6.67
N GLN A 39 -15.67 22.43 6.29
CA GLN A 39 -16.95 21.77 5.96
C GLN A 39 -16.82 20.90 4.71
N LEU A 40 -16.17 21.36 3.66
CA LEU A 40 -15.93 20.59 2.45
C LEU A 40 -15.05 19.36 2.76
N ARG A 41 -14.07 19.50 3.66
CA ARG A 41 -13.26 18.35 4.11
C ARG A 41 -14.11 17.33 4.87
N LYS A 42 -15.00 17.77 5.75
CA LYS A 42 -15.94 16.90 6.48
C LYS A 42 -16.91 16.17 5.52
N GLN A 43 -17.44 16.88 4.53
CA GLN A 43 -18.31 16.27 3.50
C GLN A 43 -17.58 15.16 2.74
N TYR A 44 -16.29 15.32 2.43
CA TYR A 44 -15.49 14.25 1.84
C TYR A 44 -15.45 13.00 2.72
N ASP A 45 -15.21 13.16 4.02
CA ASP A 45 -15.19 12.05 4.97
C ASP A 45 -16.55 11.34 5.06
N GLU A 46 -17.63 12.09 4.99
CA GLU A 46 -19.00 11.53 4.98
C GLU A 46 -19.29 10.73 3.70
N ILE A 47 -18.82 11.21 2.54
CA ILE A 47 -18.93 10.49 1.25
C ILE A 47 -18.16 9.18 1.32
N GLU A 48 -16.92 9.19 1.82
CA GLU A 48 -16.11 7.98 1.95
C GLU A 48 -16.71 6.99 2.97
N ALA A 49 -17.19 7.48 4.09
CA ALA A 49 -17.84 6.65 5.11
C ALA A 49 -19.12 5.97 4.57
N LYS A 50 -19.95 6.71 3.81
CA LYS A 50 -21.13 6.15 3.15
C LYS A 50 -20.72 5.07 2.15
N PHE A 51 -19.76 5.33 1.29
CA PHE A 51 -19.28 4.37 0.31
C PHE A 51 -18.81 3.06 0.95
N MET A 52 -18.00 3.15 2.01
CA MET A 52 -17.53 1.98 2.76
C MET A 52 -18.65 1.22 3.45
N LYS A 53 -19.69 1.92 3.93
CA LYS A 53 -20.88 1.31 4.50
C LYS A 53 -21.67 0.53 3.46
N ASP A 54 -21.90 1.13 2.29
CA ASP A 54 -22.67 0.52 1.21
C ASP A 54 -21.97 -0.72 0.63
N LEU A 55 -20.63 -0.68 0.46
CA LEU A 55 -19.83 -1.84 0.06
C LEU A 55 -19.89 -3.02 1.06
N ARG A 56 -20.04 -2.72 2.36
CA ARG A 56 -20.19 -3.75 3.41
C ARG A 56 -21.59 -4.34 3.46
N ALA A 57 -22.61 -3.52 3.15
CA ALA A 57 -24.02 -3.90 3.22
C ALA A 57 -24.41 -4.85 2.09
N ASP A 58 -23.91 -4.64 0.88
CA ASP A 58 -24.18 -5.49 -0.28
C ASP A 58 -22.90 -5.78 -1.06
N ARG A 59 -22.38 -7.00 -0.90
CA ARG A 59 -21.18 -7.50 -1.57
C ARG A 59 -21.46 -8.20 -2.90
N SER A 60 -22.71 -8.22 -3.38
CA SER A 60 -23.03 -8.70 -4.72
C SER A 60 -22.40 -7.79 -5.79
N GLU A 61 -22.16 -8.33 -6.97
CA GLU A 61 -21.64 -7.54 -8.10
C GLU A 61 -22.51 -6.32 -8.39
N LYS A 62 -23.83 -6.48 -8.30
CA LYS A 62 -24.82 -5.40 -8.48
C LYS A 62 -24.71 -4.35 -7.38
N GLY A 63 -24.56 -4.78 -6.12
CA GLY A 63 -24.42 -3.88 -4.97
C GLY A 63 -23.12 -3.07 -5.05
N ILE A 64 -21.99 -3.72 -5.37
CA ILE A 64 -20.70 -3.07 -5.56
C ILE A 64 -20.77 -2.04 -6.70
N ARG A 65 -21.36 -2.39 -7.84
CA ARG A 65 -21.52 -1.48 -8.98
C ARG A 65 -22.34 -0.25 -8.61
N LYS A 66 -23.50 -0.47 -7.94
CA LYS A 66 -24.34 0.63 -7.46
C LYS A 66 -23.61 1.56 -6.50
N ALA A 67 -22.91 0.99 -5.50
CA ALA A 67 -22.12 1.78 -4.54
C ALA A 67 -21.03 2.61 -5.23
N ASN A 68 -20.35 2.05 -6.23
CA ASN A 68 -19.34 2.78 -7.03
C ASN A 68 -19.97 3.94 -7.81
N ASP A 69 -21.10 3.72 -8.48
CA ASP A 69 -21.76 4.75 -9.30
C ASP A 69 -22.23 5.93 -8.42
N GLU A 70 -22.87 5.64 -7.28
CA GLU A 70 -23.31 6.66 -6.31
C GLU A 70 -22.12 7.44 -5.75
N ASN A 71 -21.05 6.75 -5.39
CA ASN A 71 -19.84 7.38 -4.88
C ASN A 71 -19.18 8.28 -5.93
N GLN A 72 -19.04 7.83 -7.18
CA GLN A 72 -18.48 8.63 -8.27
C GLN A 72 -19.29 9.92 -8.51
N GLN A 73 -20.62 9.83 -8.49
CA GLN A 73 -21.48 10.98 -8.64
C GLN A 73 -21.33 11.99 -7.49
N ALA A 74 -21.33 11.50 -6.23
CA ALA A 74 -21.16 12.34 -5.05
C ALA A 74 -19.79 13.03 -5.05
N GLN A 75 -18.72 12.29 -5.38
CA GLN A 75 -17.35 12.84 -5.45
C GLN A 75 -17.18 13.87 -6.55
N ARG A 76 -17.83 13.68 -7.71
CA ARG A 76 -17.76 14.67 -8.81
C ARG A 76 -18.32 16.02 -8.37
N LYS A 77 -19.53 16.03 -7.79
CA LYS A 77 -20.15 17.25 -7.29
C LYS A 77 -19.32 17.93 -6.20
N TRP A 78 -18.90 17.15 -5.22
CA TRP A 78 -18.06 17.65 -4.13
C TRP A 78 -16.75 18.26 -4.66
N ARG A 79 -16.11 17.64 -5.64
CA ARG A 79 -14.83 18.10 -6.22
C ARG A 79 -14.96 19.46 -6.89
N GLU A 80 -16.03 19.69 -7.63
CA GLU A 80 -16.30 20.99 -8.27
C GLU A 80 -16.40 22.11 -7.22
N GLU A 81 -17.10 21.86 -6.12
CA GLU A 81 -17.22 22.79 -4.99
C GLU A 81 -15.88 22.99 -4.27
N ALA A 82 -15.13 21.92 -4.03
CA ALA A 82 -13.82 21.97 -3.39
C ALA A 82 -12.80 22.76 -4.21
N LEU A 83 -12.73 22.54 -5.52
CA LEU A 83 -11.85 23.30 -6.42
C LEU A 83 -12.21 24.78 -6.46
N ALA A 84 -13.51 25.11 -6.52
CA ALA A 84 -13.94 26.49 -6.49
C ALA A 84 -13.56 27.21 -5.18
N ALA A 85 -13.65 26.52 -4.05
CA ALA A 85 -13.21 27.04 -2.75
C ALA A 85 -11.68 27.19 -2.66
N LEU A 86 -10.92 26.21 -3.16
CA LEU A 86 -9.46 26.26 -3.19
C LEU A 86 -8.92 27.38 -4.08
N ARG A 87 -9.55 27.68 -5.20
CA ARG A 87 -9.20 28.83 -6.06
C ARG A 87 -9.33 30.17 -5.35
N LYS A 88 -10.28 30.29 -4.44
CA LYS A 88 -10.50 31.52 -3.67
C LYS A 88 -9.65 31.60 -2.40
N SER A 89 -9.43 30.48 -1.75
CA SER A 89 -8.93 30.42 -0.37
C SER A 89 -7.79 29.42 -0.17
N GLY A 90 -7.12 29.00 -1.25
CA GLY A 90 -6.04 28.00 -1.22
C GLY A 90 -4.78 28.43 -0.43
N SER A 91 -4.66 29.72 -0.08
CA SER A 91 -3.58 30.24 0.78
C SER A 91 -3.82 30.00 2.26
N LEU A 92 -5.03 29.66 2.67
CA LEU A 92 -5.35 29.40 4.09
C LEU A 92 -4.75 28.06 4.54
N PRO A 93 -4.32 27.94 5.82
CA PRO A 93 -3.80 26.70 6.36
C PRO A 93 -4.74 25.49 6.20
N GLU A 94 -6.05 25.73 6.34
CA GLU A 94 -7.12 24.74 6.20
C GLU A 94 -7.27 24.18 4.78
N ALA A 95 -6.77 24.89 3.78
CA ALA A 95 -6.80 24.45 2.38
C ALA A 95 -5.97 23.17 2.17
N PHE A 96 -4.91 22.97 2.97
CA PHE A 96 -4.03 21.82 2.82
C PHE A 96 -4.77 20.48 2.94
N ASP A 97 -5.58 20.28 3.98
CA ASP A 97 -6.32 19.04 4.17
C ASP A 97 -7.38 18.80 3.07
N LEU A 98 -7.93 19.87 2.51
CA LEU A 98 -8.83 19.78 1.36
C LEU A 98 -8.06 19.39 0.09
N ILE A 99 -6.87 19.96 -0.15
CA ILE A 99 -5.97 19.56 -1.26
C ILE A 99 -5.63 18.06 -1.15
N VAL A 100 -5.31 17.56 0.07
CA VAL A 100 -5.08 16.13 0.31
C VAL A 100 -6.27 15.30 -0.16
N SER A 101 -7.49 15.73 0.15
CA SER A 101 -8.71 15.00 -0.25
C SER A 101 -8.97 15.03 -1.76
N VAL A 102 -8.72 16.17 -2.42
CA VAL A 102 -8.83 16.29 -3.88
C VAL A 102 -7.86 15.36 -4.59
N LEU A 103 -6.59 15.31 -4.14
CA LEU A 103 -5.54 14.50 -4.76
C LEU A 103 -5.65 13.01 -4.43
N ALA A 104 -6.36 12.62 -3.38
CA ALA A 104 -6.50 11.21 -3.00
C ALA A 104 -7.18 10.35 -4.07
N ARG A 105 -8.00 10.94 -4.94
CA ARG A 105 -8.85 10.24 -5.91
C ARG A 105 -8.77 10.78 -7.34
N SER A 106 -7.90 11.75 -7.61
CA SER A 106 -7.81 12.36 -8.94
C SER A 106 -6.38 12.72 -9.31
N SER A 107 -6.04 12.46 -10.56
CA SER A 107 -4.77 12.89 -11.17
C SER A 107 -4.95 14.11 -12.08
N VAL A 108 -6.17 14.53 -12.34
CA VAL A 108 -6.45 15.59 -13.33
C VAL A 108 -6.08 16.98 -12.79
N GLU A 109 -6.23 17.18 -11.48
CA GLU A 109 -5.98 18.48 -10.83
C GLU A 109 -4.54 18.64 -10.30
N HIS A 110 -3.63 17.73 -10.62
CA HIS A 110 -2.27 17.77 -10.09
C HIS A 110 -1.54 19.09 -10.38
N ALA A 111 -1.71 19.70 -11.55
CA ALA A 111 -1.05 20.94 -11.90
C ALA A 111 -1.50 22.10 -11.00
N GLU A 112 -2.80 22.29 -10.87
CA GLU A 112 -3.37 23.36 -10.05
C GLU A 112 -3.04 23.19 -8.57
N MET A 113 -3.14 21.95 -8.06
CA MET A 113 -2.81 21.65 -6.67
C MET A 113 -1.31 21.79 -6.39
N ALA A 114 -0.44 21.39 -7.30
CA ALA A 114 1.00 21.59 -7.18
C ALA A 114 1.37 23.08 -7.10
N ASP A 115 0.69 23.92 -7.85
CA ASP A 115 0.92 25.38 -7.81
C ASP A 115 0.45 26.00 -6.49
N LEU A 116 -0.68 25.60 -5.96
CA LEU A 116 -1.14 26.02 -4.64
C LEU A 116 -0.17 25.58 -3.55
N LEU A 117 0.30 24.32 -3.61
CA LEU A 117 1.26 23.78 -2.66
C LEU A 117 2.59 24.54 -2.70
N ARG A 118 3.13 24.83 -3.88
CA ARG A 118 4.37 25.63 -4.02
C ARG A 118 4.23 27.01 -3.41
N LYS A 119 3.13 27.69 -3.71
CA LYS A 119 2.93 29.08 -3.29
C LYS A 119 2.66 29.24 -1.81
N HIS A 120 1.93 28.30 -1.21
CA HIS A 120 1.33 28.54 0.10
C HIS A 120 1.66 27.49 1.16
N HIS A 121 2.10 26.29 0.76
CA HIS A 121 2.23 25.14 1.66
C HIS A 121 3.61 24.47 1.61
N ALA A 122 4.57 24.99 0.84
CA ALA A 122 5.87 24.34 0.60
C ALA A 122 6.73 24.09 1.85
N VAL A 123 6.50 24.84 2.92
CA VAL A 123 7.25 24.75 4.19
C VAL A 123 6.57 23.86 5.23
N ARG A 124 5.44 23.24 4.88
CA ARG A 124 4.69 22.38 5.83
C ARG A 124 5.45 21.07 6.08
N PRO A 125 5.64 20.67 7.35
CA PRO A 125 6.32 19.42 7.68
C PRO A 125 5.50 18.17 7.34
N ASP A 126 4.17 18.29 7.19
CA ASP A 126 3.24 17.21 6.88
C ASP A 126 2.93 17.07 5.37
N LEU A 127 3.67 17.78 4.51
CA LEU A 127 3.53 17.76 3.05
C LEU A 127 3.71 16.33 2.48
N GLY A 128 4.50 15.49 3.15
CA GLY A 128 4.74 14.10 2.77
C GLY A 128 3.49 13.24 2.62
N LYS A 129 2.38 13.60 3.27
CA LYS A 129 1.08 12.90 3.15
C LYS A 129 0.56 12.81 1.71
N LEU A 130 0.99 13.74 0.84
CA LEU A 130 0.57 13.83 -0.55
C LEU A 130 1.45 13.05 -1.51
N PHE A 131 2.69 12.77 -1.15
CA PHE A 131 3.70 12.32 -2.11
C PHE A 131 3.35 10.99 -2.76
N HIS A 132 2.80 10.04 -1.98
CA HIS A 132 2.41 8.74 -2.53
C HIS A 132 1.36 8.88 -3.64
N SER A 133 0.32 9.67 -3.44
CA SER A 133 -0.72 9.92 -4.45
C SER A 133 -0.15 10.64 -5.67
N MET A 134 0.66 11.68 -5.44
CA MET A 134 1.19 12.52 -6.51
C MET A 134 2.17 11.80 -7.44
N VAL A 135 3.02 10.89 -6.91
CA VAL A 135 3.97 10.13 -7.74
C VAL A 135 3.29 9.09 -8.63
N GLN A 136 2.08 8.67 -8.29
CA GLN A 136 1.32 7.67 -9.04
C GLN A 136 0.48 8.26 -10.18
N GLY A 137 0.34 9.59 -10.26
CA GLY A 137 -0.40 10.26 -11.32
C GLY A 137 0.17 9.98 -12.71
N HIS A 138 -0.72 9.78 -13.69
CA HIS A 138 -0.35 9.43 -15.06
C HIS A 138 0.23 10.62 -15.85
N ASP A 139 -0.08 11.86 -15.47
CA ASP A 139 0.33 13.09 -16.15
C ASP A 139 1.80 13.48 -15.90
N GLY A 140 2.45 12.86 -14.94
CA GLY A 140 3.82 13.16 -14.54
C GLY A 140 4.00 14.48 -13.77
N ILE A 141 2.99 15.33 -13.68
CA ILE A 141 3.06 16.66 -13.03
C ILE A 141 3.24 16.49 -11.51
N GLY A 142 2.42 15.65 -10.90
CA GLY A 142 2.53 15.35 -9.48
C GLY A 142 3.91 14.81 -9.13
N ARG A 143 4.44 13.91 -9.98
CA ARG A 143 5.79 13.36 -9.81
C ARG A 143 6.87 14.43 -9.91
N ALA A 144 6.78 15.33 -10.89
CA ALA A 144 7.73 16.45 -11.03
C ALA A 144 7.72 17.37 -9.80
N PHE A 145 6.53 17.61 -9.21
CA PHE A 145 6.43 18.36 -7.96
C PHE A 145 7.13 17.63 -6.80
N VAL A 146 6.92 16.32 -6.66
CA VAL A 146 7.56 15.55 -5.57
C VAL A 146 9.08 15.49 -5.75
N GLU A 147 9.59 15.42 -6.99
CA GLU A 147 11.03 15.52 -7.28
C GLU A 147 11.59 16.89 -6.88
N GLU A 148 10.87 17.95 -7.19
CA GLU A 148 11.23 19.29 -6.76
C GLU A 148 11.30 19.38 -5.23
N MET A 149 10.36 18.78 -4.52
CA MET A 149 10.37 18.74 -3.04
C MET A 149 11.55 17.92 -2.50
N ALA A 150 11.92 16.83 -3.15
CA ALA A 150 13.08 16.04 -2.77
C ALA A 150 14.40 16.82 -2.91
N GLU A 151 14.50 17.71 -3.90
CA GLU A 151 15.72 18.46 -4.20
C GLU A 151 15.77 19.82 -3.50
N LYS A 152 14.63 20.51 -3.33
CA LYS A 152 14.60 21.94 -2.98
C LYS A 152 13.79 22.29 -1.74
N SER A 153 12.99 21.38 -1.16
CA SER A 153 12.21 21.73 0.04
C SER A 153 13.12 22.25 1.16
N PRO A 154 12.78 23.34 1.85
CA PRO A 154 13.56 23.81 3.02
C PRO A 154 13.48 22.85 4.20
N VAL A 155 12.45 21.98 4.24
CA VAL A 155 12.18 21.04 5.35
C VAL A 155 12.88 19.72 5.08
N ALA A 156 13.87 19.37 5.89
CA ALA A 156 14.69 18.14 5.70
C ALA A 156 13.84 16.86 5.69
N THR A 157 12.87 16.74 6.60
CA THR A 157 11.94 15.59 6.66
C THR A 157 11.15 15.46 5.35
N VAL A 158 10.68 16.58 4.80
CA VAL A 158 9.93 16.61 3.53
C VAL A 158 10.82 16.15 2.37
N ARG A 159 12.10 16.61 2.32
CA ARG A 159 13.05 16.13 1.30
C ARG A 159 13.23 14.63 1.34
N GLY A 160 13.44 14.07 2.54
CA GLY A 160 13.61 12.63 2.71
C GLY A 160 12.38 11.82 2.28
N GLN A 161 11.21 12.24 2.72
CA GLN A 161 9.94 11.60 2.37
C GLN A 161 9.64 11.68 0.86
N ALA A 162 9.93 12.83 0.24
CA ALA A 162 9.77 13.02 -1.20
C ALA A 162 10.73 12.11 -1.99
N ALA A 163 12.00 12.06 -1.59
CA ALA A 163 12.99 11.19 -2.22
C ALA A 163 12.59 9.71 -2.12
N LEU A 164 12.12 9.26 -0.94
CA LEU A 164 11.63 7.90 -0.76
C LEU A 164 10.45 7.59 -1.69
N ALA A 165 9.47 8.49 -1.78
CA ALA A 165 8.29 8.31 -2.63
C ALA A 165 8.65 8.20 -4.13
N VAL A 166 9.55 9.07 -4.63
CA VAL A 166 10.01 9.02 -6.02
C VAL A 166 10.79 7.74 -6.31
N GLY A 167 11.71 7.39 -5.42
CA GLY A 167 12.55 6.20 -5.59
C GLY A 167 11.72 4.91 -5.54
N TRP A 168 10.79 4.83 -4.60
CA TRP A 168 9.84 3.73 -4.48
C TRP A 168 8.98 3.59 -5.74
N GLN A 169 8.40 4.68 -6.24
CA GLN A 169 7.58 4.66 -7.46
C GLN A 169 8.37 4.19 -8.70
N ALA A 170 9.62 4.67 -8.85
CA ALA A 170 10.47 4.26 -9.97
C ALA A 170 10.79 2.76 -9.91
N LYS A 171 11.12 2.23 -8.72
CA LYS A 171 11.32 0.79 -8.50
C LYS A 171 10.02 0.00 -8.76
N TRP A 172 8.90 0.46 -8.20
CA TRP A 172 7.59 -0.16 -8.43
C TRP A 172 7.28 -0.32 -9.91
N ARG A 173 7.54 0.72 -10.72
CA ARG A 173 7.31 0.68 -12.17
C ARG A 173 8.17 -0.38 -12.88
N ILE A 174 9.38 -0.65 -12.39
CA ILE A 174 10.25 -1.72 -12.90
C ILE A 174 9.68 -3.09 -12.52
N THR A 175 9.18 -3.26 -11.30
CA THR A 175 8.61 -4.54 -10.85
C THR A 175 7.30 -4.89 -11.55
N GLN A 176 6.59 -3.89 -12.10
CA GLN A 176 5.38 -4.10 -12.90
C GLN A 176 5.67 -4.42 -14.36
N ASP A 177 6.94 -4.53 -14.77
CA ASP A 177 7.35 -4.81 -16.13
C ASP A 177 7.71 -6.29 -16.33
N GLY A 178 7.18 -6.89 -17.38
CA GLY A 178 7.51 -8.26 -17.80
C GLY A 178 6.78 -9.36 -17.05
N GLU A 179 7.45 -10.51 -16.92
CA GLU A 179 6.89 -11.75 -16.37
C GLU A 179 6.61 -11.70 -14.86
N MET A 180 7.22 -10.75 -14.14
CA MET A 180 6.89 -10.45 -12.74
C MET A 180 5.62 -9.61 -12.58
N SER A 181 5.10 -9.08 -13.69
CA SER A 181 3.90 -8.25 -13.70
C SER A 181 2.65 -9.13 -13.59
N LEU A 182 1.70 -8.65 -12.78
CA LEU A 182 0.32 -9.17 -12.75
C LEU A 182 -0.46 -8.88 -14.04
N GLY A 183 0.22 -8.48 -15.13
CA GLY A 183 -0.40 -8.17 -16.42
C GLY A 183 -1.04 -6.78 -16.51
N PHE A 184 -0.88 -5.91 -15.51
CA PHE A 184 -1.50 -4.60 -15.48
C PHE A 184 -0.61 -3.44 -15.95
N GLY A 185 0.66 -3.67 -16.27
CA GLY A 185 1.62 -2.67 -16.70
C GLY A 185 2.01 -2.76 -18.17
N GLU A 186 2.18 -1.61 -18.85
CA GLU A 186 2.83 -1.58 -20.14
C GLU A 186 4.28 -2.06 -20.03
N LYS A 187 4.71 -2.87 -21.01
CA LYS A 187 6.09 -3.36 -21.06
C LYS A 187 7.05 -2.18 -21.26
N LEU A 188 8.05 -2.07 -20.41
CA LEU A 188 9.09 -1.06 -20.53
C LEU A 188 10.08 -1.43 -21.65
N THR A 189 10.50 -0.44 -22.44
CA THR A 189 11.68 -0.60 -23.28
C THR A 189 12.94 -0.69 -22.40
N GLU A 190 14.04 -1.19 -22.96
CA GLU A 190 15.33 -1.24 -22.27
C GLU A 190 15.79 0.14 -21.76
N ASP A 191 15.58 1.19 -22.58
CA ASP A 191 15.88 2.57 -22.20
C ASP A 191 15.03 3.06 -21.03
N GLN A 192 13.74 2.81 -21.08
CA GLN A 192 12.84 3.18 -19.98
C GLN A 192 13.23 2.44 -18.70
N ARG A 193 13.55 1.15 -18.79
CA ARG A 193 14.02 0.36 -17.64
C ARG A 193 15.30 0.96 -17.05
N ARG A 194 16.30 1.28 -17.89
CA ARG A 194 17.55 1.94 -17.43
C ARG A 194 17.28 3.27 -16.75
N GLN A 195 16.44 4.11 -17.34
CA GLN A 195 16.07 5.40 -16.77
C GLN A 195 15.36 5.25 -15.42
N MET A 196 14.40 4.31 -15.31
CA MET A 196 13.72 4.05 -14.05
C MET A 196 14.65 3.49 -12.97
N THR A 197 15.59 2.60 -13.35
CA THR A 197 16.60 2.06 -12.43
C THR A 197 17.51 3.17 -11.90
N ALA A 198 18.08 3.98 -12.77
CA ALA A 198 18.92 5.10 -12.37
C ALA A 198 18.17 6.11 -11.48
N ARG A 199 16.89 6.35 -11.78
CA ARG A 199 16.04 7.22 -10.98
C ARG A 199 15.75 6.63 -9.60
N ALA A 200 15.41 5.35 -9.52
CA ALA A 200 15.20 4.65 -8.25
C ALA A 200 16.48 4.69 -7.39
N GLU A 201 17.63 4.38 -7.97
CA GLU A 201 18.93 4.44 -7.27
C GLU A 201 19.24 5.86 -6.76
N LYS A 202 19.10 6.90 -7.61
CA LYS A 202 19.33 8.30 -7.22
C LYS A 202 18.51 8.68 -6.00
N TYR A 203 17.21 8.51 -6.08
CA TYR A 203 16.32 9.02 -5.04
C TYR A 203 16.29 8.15 -3.78
N LEU A 204 16.43 6.82 -3.90
CA LEU A 204 16.57 5.95 -2.72
C LEU A 204 17.90 6.19 -2.00
N THR A 205 19.00 6.44 -2.74
CA THR A 205 20.27 6.80 -2.14
C THR A 205 20.17 8.15 -1.41
N LEU A 206 19.51 9.13 -2.01
CA LEU A 206 19.24 10.41 -1.34
C LEU A 206 18.37 10.20 -0.09
N ALA A 207 17.29 9.43 -0.17
CA ALA A 207 16.43 9.14 0.97
C ALA A 207 17.17 8.44 2.12
N ALA A 208 18.11 7.55 1.82
CA ALA A 208 18.93 6.86 2.81
C ALA A 208 19.82 7.77 3.67
N THR A 209 20.00 9.03 3.29
CA THR A 209 20.74 10.03 4.08
C THR A 209 19.91 10.70 5.18
N TYR A 210 18.58 10.51 5.19
CA TYR A 210 17.66 11.13 6.16
C TYR A 210 17.34 10.16 7.31
N ALA A 211 18.33 9.94 8.20
CA ALA A 211 18.27 8.92 9.25
C ALA A 211 17.11 9.11 10.25
N ASP A 212 16.82 10.36 10.62
CA ASP A 212 15.85 10.69 11.67
C ASP A 212 14.46 11.06 11.11
N ALA A 213 14.30 11.12 9.79
CA ALA A 213 13.03 11.46 9.20
C ALA A 213 12.04 10.29 9.33
N PRO A 214 10.85 10.48 9.93
CA PRO A 214 9.84 9.44 10.00
C PRO A 214 9.23 9.22 8.61
N VAL A 215 8.82 7.98 8.30
CA VAL A 215 7.98 7.71 7.14
C VAL A 215 6.55 8.17 7.42
N VAL A 216 5.83 8.55 6.36
CA VAL A 216 4.41 8.94 6.48
C VAL A 216 3.52 7.71 6.67
N PHE A 217 3.84 6.63 5.97
CA PHE A 217 3.10 5.36 6.01
C PHE A 217 4.07 4.23 6.34
N GLY A 218 3.63 3.29 7.17
CA GLY A 218 4.45 2.17 7.58
C GLY A 218 5.18 2.40 8.92
N ALA A 219 6.32 1.77 9.09
CA ALA A 219 7.13 1.83 10.31
C ALA A 219 8.59 2.21 10.01
N GLY A 220 9.28 2.72 11.02
CA GLY A 220 10.69 3.08 10.92
C GLY A 220 10.94 4.45 10.29
N THR A 221 12.19 4.67 9.89
CA THR A 221 12.65 5.91 9.30
C THR A 221 12.70 5.86 7.78
N VAL A 222 12.76 7.02 7.15
CA VAL A 222 12.97 7.16 5.70
C VAL A 222 14.23 6.43 5.27
N ALA A 223 15.33 6.55 6.02
CA ALA A 223 16.59 5.90 5.68
C ALA A 223 16.53 4.36 5.76
N GLU A 224 15.86 3.81 6.78
CA GLU A 224 15.66 2.35 6.90
C GLU A 224 14.86 1.81 5.72
N ASN A 225 13.76 2.45 5.39
CA ASN A 225 12.93 2.07 4.26
C ASN A 225 13.68 2.21 2.93
N ALA A 226 14.41 3.30 2.72
CA ALA A 226 15.20 3.52 1.51
C ALA A 226 16.29 2.46 1.32
N ARG A 227 16.99 2.06 2.39
CA ARG A 227 18.00 0.99 2.32
C ARG A 227 17.39 -0.36 1.95
N ALA A 228 16.20 -0.68 2.51
CA ALA A 228 15.48 -1.89 2.17
C ALA A 228 15.03 -1.88 0.70
N GLU A 229 14.52 -0.75 0.20
CA GLU A 229 14.13 -0.60 -1.19
C GLU A 229 15.36 -0.69 -2.14
N LEU A 230 16.52 -0.15 -1.77
CA LEU A 230 17.77 -0.31 -2.51
C LEU A 230 18.24 -1.75 -2.58
N ALA A 231 18.14 -2.49 -1.47
CA ALA A 231 18.46 -3.91 -1.45
C ALA A 231 17.54 -4.70 -2.40
N GLY A 232 16.23 -4.44 -2.34
CA GLY A 232 15.27 -5.02 -3.27
C GLY A 232 15.55 -4.67 -4.74
N LEU A 233 15.92 -3.43 -5.04
CA LEU A 233 16.27 -3.00 -6.39
C LEU A 233 17.49 -3.78 -6.94
N ARG A 234 18.52 -3.99 -6.11
CA ARG A 234 19.71 -4.77 -6.47
C ARG A 234 19.40 -6.25 -6.72
N ASN A 235 18.39 -6.80 -6.04
CA ASN A 235 17.97 -8.18 -6.20
C ASN A 235 17.10 -8.41 -7.43
N LEU A 236 16.45 -7.37 -7.97
CA LEU A 236 15.52 -7.52 -9.12
C LEU A 236 16.08 -8.33 -10.29
N PRO A 237 17.36 -8.14 -10.74
CA PRO A 237 17.90 -8.96 -11.83
C PRO A 237 17.97 -10.46 -11.51
N ASN A 238 18.06 -10.82 -10.22
CA ASN A 238 18.14 -12.21 -9.76
C ASN A 238 16.76 -12.83 -9.48
N LEU A 239 15.69 -12.03 -9.51
CA LEU A 239 14.31 -12.50 -9.30
C LEU A 239 13.57 -12.76 -10.62
N MET A 240 14.27 -12.73 -11.75
CA MET A 240 13.71 -13.01 -13.07
C MET A 240 13.74 -14.51 -13.37
N VAL A 241 12.80 -14.98 -14.19
CA VAL A 241 12.81 -16.33 -14.75
C VAL A 241 14.15 -16.61 -15.42
N GLY A 242 14.71 -17.79 -15.19
CA GLY A 242 16.03 -18.20 -15.68
C GLY A 242 17.21 -17.79 -14.78
N LYS A 243 16.98 -17.07 -13.69
CA LYS A 243 18.03 -16.70 -12.71
C LYS A 243 17.99 -17.58 -11.48
N VAL A 244 19.16 -17.79 -10.86
CA VAL A 244 19.23 -18.45 -9.56
C VAL A 244 18.63 -17.53 -8.51
N ALA A 245 17.61 -18.02 -7.81
CA ALA A 245 16.92 -17.29 -6.77
C ALA A 245 17.88 -16.91 -5.61
N PRO A 246 17.75 -15.70 -5.02
CA PRO A 246 18.45 -15.36 -3.79
C PRO A 246 18.14 -16.36 -2.68
N ASP A 247 19.12 -16.71 -1.87
CA ASP A 247 18.88 -17.59 -0.74
C ASP A 247 18.09 -16.86 0.36
N ILE A 248 17.35 -17.64 1.15
CA ILE A 248 16.68 -17.19 2.37
C ILE A 248 17.27 -18.02 3.51
N GLU A 249 17.74 -17.34 4.53
CA GLU A 249 18.12 -17.97 5.80
C GLU A 249 17.32 -17.34 6.93
N GLY A 250 16.58 -18.15 7.68
CA GLY A 250 15.72 -17.63 8.74
C GLY A 250 15.10 -18.75 9.57
N GLU A 251 14.26 -18.32 10.51
CA GLU A 251 13.45 -19.23 11.30
C GLU A 251 12.10 -19.47 10.63
N THR A 252 11.58 -20.67 10.75
CA THR A 252 10.18 -20.96 10.41
C THR A 252 9.24 -20.40 11.47
N ILE A 253 7.94 -20.40 11.17
CA ILE A 253 6.92 -20.04 12.16
C ILE A 253 6.98 -20.95 13.40
N GLU A 254 7.49 -22.18 13.30
CA GLU A 254 7.70 -23.12 14.42
C GLU A 254 9.00 -22.86 15.19
N GLY A 255 9.91 -22.02 14.70
CA GLY A 255 11.17 -21.67 15.35
C GLY A 255 12.37 -22.49 14.88
N THR A 256 12.20 -23.32 13.86
CA THR A 256 13.30 -24.09 13.27
C THR A 256 14.08 -23.23 12.30
N ARG A 257 15.41 -23.23 12.41
CA ARG A 257 16.27 -22.49 11.47
C ARG A 257 16.47 -23.31 10.21
N VAL A 258 16.19 -22.72 9.06
CA VAL A 258 16.25 -23.37 7.74
C VAL A 258 16.80 -22.41 6.69
N LYS A 259 17.24 -22.97 5.56
CA LYS A 259 17.62 -22.21 4.37
C LYS A 259 16.78 -22.64 3.17
N LEU A 260 16.48 -21.72 2.28
CA LEU A 260 15.84 -22.06 1.01
C LEU A 260 16.74 -23.01 0.19
N SER A 261 18.07 -22.82 0.26
CA SER A 261 19.05 -23.68 -0.39
C SER A 261 19.05 -25.14 0.11
N ASP A 262 18.48 -25.44 1.27
CA ASP A 262 18.32 -26.83 1.76
C ASP A 262 17.34 -27.63 0.88
N SER A 263 16.55 -26.95 0.05
CA SER A 263 15.66 -27.59 -0.94
C SER A 263 16.34 -27.90 -2.28
N ARG A 264 17.64 -27.63 -2.44
CA ARG A 264 18.36 -27.98 -3.66
C ARG A 264 18.24 -29.49 -3.96
N GLY A 265 18.16 -29.85 -5.23
CA GLY A 265 17.86 -31.22 -5.65
C GLY A 265 16.36 -31.51 -5.77
N LYS A 266 15.50 -30.57 -5.36
CA LYS A 266 14.04 -30.69 -5.46
C LYS A 266 13.46 -29.55 -6.29
N VAL A 267 12.34 -29.78 -6.96
CA VAL A 267 11.48 -28.70 -7.47
C VAL A 267 10.83 -28.02 -6.26
N THR A 268 11.01 -26.71 -6.14
CA THR A 268 10.54 -25.98 -4.96
C THR A 268 9.50 -24.95 -5.34
N VAL A 269 8.34 -25.02 -4.69
CA VAL A 269 7.31 -23.97 -4.74
C VAL A 269 7.48 -23.11 -3.49
N LEU A 270 7.80 -21.83 -3.68
CA LEU A 270 7.94 -20.84 -2.62
C LEU A 270 6.72 -19.92 -2.65
N VAL A 271 5.91 -19.96 -1.59
CA VAL A 271 4.63 -19.22 -1.50
C VAL A 271 4.71 -18.15 -0.42
N PHE A 272 4.48 -16.91 -0.80
CA PHE A 272 4.30 -15.81 0.13
C PHE A 272 2.83 -15.73 0.55
N TRP A 273 2.56 -15.88 1.85
CA TRP A 273 1.22 -15.96 2.40
C TRP A 273 1.05 -15.24 3.74
N ALA A 274 -0.20 -14.92 4.11
CA ALA A 274 -0.54 -14.38 5.42
C ALA A 274 -1.99 -14.75 5.81
N THR A 275 -2.28 -14.75 7.10
CA THR A 275 -3.62 -15.15 7.62
C THR A 275 -4.73 -14.18 7.21
N TRP A 276 -4.42 -12.91 7.04
CA TRP A 276 -5.35 -11.86 6.58
C TRP A 276 -5.56 -11.87 5.06
N CYS A 277 -4.74 -12.60 4.30
CA CYS A 277 -4.82 -12.71 2.85
C CYS A 277 -5.90 -13.73 2.45
N GLY A 278 -7.10 -13.27 2.12
CA GLY A 278 -8.21 -14.13 1.70
C GLY A 278 -7.89 -15.02 0.49
N PRO A 279 -7.30 -14.50 -0.60
CA PRO A 279 -6.85 -15.32 -1.73
C PRO A 279 -5.83 -16.39 -1.32
N CYS A 280 -4.83 -16.06 -0.47
CA CYS A 280 -3.87 -17.05 0.04
C CYS A 280 -4.58 -18.20 0.76
N MET A 281 -5.55 -17.88 1.62
CA MET A 281 -6.32 -18.89 2.33
C MET A 281 -7.17 -19.78 1.41
N LYS A 282 -7.55 -19.29 0.22
CA LYS A 282 -8.25 -20.09 -0.79
C LYS A 282 -7.32 -21.05 -1.54
N MET A 283 -6.02 -20.73 -1.64
CA MET A 283 -5.01 -21.60 -2.26
C MET A 283 -4.64 -22.81 -1.38
N VAL A 284 -4.70 -22.71 -0.05
CA VAL A 284 -4.29 -23.77 0.86
C VAL A 284 -4.85 -25.17 0.52
N PRO A 285 -6.15 -25.34 0.17
CA PRO A 285 -6.65 -26.67 -0.23
C PRO A 285 -5.98 -27.23 -1.50
N HIS A 286 -5.59 -26.38 -2.46
CA HIS A 286 -4.87 -26.79 -3.65
C HIS A 286 -3.42 -27.14 -3.30
N GLU A 287 -2.74 -26.33 -2.54
CA GLU A 287 -1.37 -26.58 -2.05
C GLU A 287 -1.27 -27.93 -1.28
N LYS A 288 -2.24 -28.24 -0.44
CA LYS A 288 -2.32 -29.54 0.26
C LYS A 288 -2.41 -30.72 -0.71
N LYS A 289 -3.24 -30.60 -1.74
CA LYS A 289 -3.36 -31.64 -2.79
C LYS A 289 -2.06 -31.79 -3.57
N LEU A 290 -1.40 -30.68 -3.88
CA LEU A 290 -0.11 -30.69 -4.56
C LEU A 290 0.97 -31.36 -3.71
N VAL A 291 1.08 -31.03 -2.42
CA VAL A 291 2.03 -31.65 -1.48
C VAL A 291 1.77 -33.15 -1.37
N GLU A 292 0.52 -33.58 -1.18
CA GLU A 292 0.17 -35.00 -1.10
C GLU A 292 0.48 -35.76 -2.42
N ARG A 293 0.18 -35.16 -3.57
CA ARG A 293 0.48 -35.73 -4.89
C ARG A 293 1.98 -35.88 -5.14
N MET A 294 2.77 -34.99 -4.56
CA MET A 294 4.22 -34.91 -4.75
C MET A 294 5.06 -35.54 -3.61
N LYS A 295 4.42 -36.22 -2.63
CA LYS A 295 5.10 -36.69 -1.41
C LYS A 295 6.28 -37.64 -1.67
N ASP A 296 6.20 -38.45 -2.73
CA ASP A 296 7.23 -39.42 -3.11
C ASP A 296 8.12 -38.92 -4.26
N LYS A 297 8.05 -37.62 -4.56
CA LYS A 297 8.78 -36.95 -5.63
C LYS A 297 9.84 -36.00 -5.08
N PRO A 298 10.86 -35.64 -5.86
CA PRO A 298 11.83 -34.63 -5.48
C PRO A 298 11.20 -33.22 -5.52
N PHE A 299 10.29 -32.96 -4.59
CA PHE A 299 9.48 -31.75 -4.47
C PHE A 299 9.53 -31.16 -3.07
N ALA A 300 9.41 -29.86 -2.96
CA ALA A 300 9.22 -29.14 -1.70
C ALA A 300 8.24 -27.97 -1.92
N LEU A 301 7.34 -27.75 -0.95
CA LEU A 301 6.61 -26.52 -0.80
C LEU A 301 7.14 -25.82 0.43
N ILE A 302 7.46 -24.52 0.31
CA ILE A 302 7.98 -23.68 1.39
C ILE A 302 7.16 -22.40 1.41
N GLY A 303 6.68 -22.00 2.59
CA GLY A 303 5.99 -20.74 2.80
C GLY A 303 6.95 -19.62 3.21
N VAL A 304 6.52 -18.37 2.97
CA VAL A 304 7.02 -17.17 3.65
C VAL A 304 5.80 -16.46 4.24
N ASN A 305 5.76 -16.40 5.57
CA ASN A 305 4.61 -15.82 6.27
C ASN A 305 4.85 -14.35 6.62
N GLY A 306 3.91 -13.50 6.23
CA GLY A 306 3.95 -12.03 6.42
C GLY A 306 2.99 -11.51 7.50
N ASP A 307 2.62 -12.30 8.50
CA ASP A 307 1.82 -11.83 9.63
C ASP A 307 2.66 -11.08 10.66
N ASP A 308 2.03 -10.15 11.37
CA ASP A 308 2.64 -9.41 12.48
C ASP A 308 2.82 -10.29 13.74
N GLU A 309 1.97 -11.32 13.89
CA GLU A 309 1.92 -12.20 15.07
C GLU A 309 2.23 -13.66 14.70
N ARG A 310 3.39 -14.13 15.14
CA ARG A 310 3.85 -15.50 14.85
C ARG A 310 2.88 -16.57 15.39
N ALA A 311 2.36 -16.39 16.59
CA ALA A 311 1.41 -17.31 17.22
C ALA A 311 0.14 -17.50 16.39
N LYS A 312 -0.37 -16.40 15.80
CA LYS A 312 -1.53 -16.44 14.92
C LYS A 312 -1.25 -17.19 13.61
N ALA A 313 -0.04 -16.99 13.05
CA ALA A 313 0.37 -17.73 11.85
C ALA A 313 0.43 -19.23 12.14
N GLN A 314 1.01 -19.65 13.29
CA GLN A 314 1.04 -21.05 13.75
C GLN A 314 -0.36 -21.64 13.91
N GLU A 315 -1.24 -20.93 14.62
CA GLU A 315 -2.62 -21.36 14.87
C GLU A 315 -3.37 -21.64 13.55
N ILE A 316 -3.32 -20.69 12.63
CA ILE A 316 -4.01 -20.81 11.34
C ILE A 316 -3.39 -21.88 10.45
N ALA A 317 -2.06 -21.99 10.40
CA ALA A 317 -1.37 -23.04 9.67
C ALA A 317 -1.79 -24.43 10.16
N ALA A 318 -1.80 -24.63 11.47
CA ALA A 318 -2.27 -25.88 12.08
C ALA A 318 -3.74 -26.16 11.82
N ALA A 319 -4.62 -25.16 12.01
CA ALA A 319 -6.07 -25.30 11.78
C ALA A 319 -6.39 -25.60 10.30
N ARG A 320 -5.58 -25.13 9.36
CA ARG A 320 -5.71 -25.41 7.93
C ARG A 320 -4.99 -26.68 7.47
N GLY A 321 -4.22 -27.30 8.35
CA GLY A 321 -3.42 -28.50 8.05
C GLY A 321 -2.31 -28.22 7.02
N MET A 322 -1.65 -27.09 7.11
CA MET A 322 -0.46 -26.75 6.34
C MET A 322 0.73 -27.51 6.95
N SER A 323 1.28 -28.46 6.20
CA SER A 323 2.34 -29.37 6.70
C SER A 323 3.75 -28.98 6.24
N TRP A 324 3.87 -27.94 5.44
CA TRP A 324 5.15 -27.46 4.90
C TRP A 324 5.76 -26.37 5.77
N PRO A 325 7.10 -26.28 5.84
CA PRO A 325 7.77 -25.22 6.60
C PRO A 325 7.46 -23.86 6.01
N SER A 326 7.30 -22.87 6.88
CA SER A 326 7.09 -21.48 6.47
C SER A 326 8.07 -20.57 7.19
N PHE A 327 8.91 -19.83 6.47
CA PHE A 327 9.75 -18.80 7.06
C PHE A 327 8.89 -17.77 7.79
N TRP A 328 9.33 -17.35 8.95
CA TRP A 328 8.78 -16.23 9.68
C TRP A 328 9.46 -14.93 9.21
N ASP A 329 8.76 -14.08 8.47
CA ASP A 329 9.34 -12.84 7.93
C ASP A 329 9.37 -11.69 8.95
N ALA A 330 8.89 -11.91 10.18
CA ALA A 330 8.85 -10.92 11.27
C ALA A 330 8.32 -9.54 10.82
N ALA A 331 7.31 -9.57 9.97
CA ALA A 331 6.82 -8.39 9.28
C ALA A 331 5.96 -7.50 10.19
N LYS A 332 6.11 -6.18 10.06
CA LYS A 332 5.02 -5.27 10.41
C LYS A 332 4.27 -4.92 9.13
N ARG A 333 2.98 -5.25 9.06
CA ARG A 333 2.11 -4.98 7.90
C ARG A 333 2.64 -5.60 6.60
N SER A 334 3.11 -6.85 6.63
CA SER A 334 3.59 -7.57 5.46
C SER A 334 4.81 -6.96 4.78
N ASP A 335 5.63 -6.25 5.52
CA ASP A 335 6.81 -5.55 5.02
C ASP A 335 8.08 -6.04 5.74
N GLY A 336 8.24 -7.36 5.78
CA GLY A 336 9.38 -8.01 6.38
C GLY A 336 10.64 -8.04 5.50
N PRO A 337 11.77 -8.41 6.06
CA PRO A 337 13.05 -8.40 5.34
C PRO A 337 13.08 -9.36 4.14
N ILE A 338 12.45 -10.53 4.22
CA ILE A 338 12.38 -11.49 3.12
C ILE A 338 11.47 -10.95 2.02
N THR A 339 10.28 -10.48 2.38
CA THR A 339 9.30 -9.86 1.46
C THR A 339 9.92 -8.71 0.68
N ARG A 340 10.66 -7.82 1.36
CA ARG A 340 11.37 -6.70 0.72
C ARG A 340 12.49 -7.17 -0.21
N ALA A 341 13.30 -8.14 0.24
CA ALA A 341 14.41 -8.66 -0.55
C ALA A 341 13.92 -9.38 -1.82
N TRP A 342 12.74 -9.99 -1.78
CA TRP A 342 12.11 -10.69 -2.88
C TRP A 342 11.13 -9.82 -3.67
N ASN A 343 11.03 -8.52 -3.35
CA ASN A 343 10.14 -7.55 -4.02
C ASN A 343 8.68 -8.02 -4.10
N VAL A 344 8.19 -8.68 -3.06
CA VAL A 344 6.80 -9.13 -2.98
C VAL A 344 5.93 -7.99 -2.50
N HIS A 345 5.01 -7.54 -3.35
CA HIS A 345 4.09 -6.43 -3.08
C HIS A 345 2.62 -6.86 -3.20
N VAL A 346 2.38 -8.06 -3.69
CA VAL A 346 1.04 -8.64 -3.91
C VAL A 346 0.97 -10.01 -3.27
N TRP A 347 -0.17 -10.33 -2.67
CA TRP A 347 -0.40 -11.56 -1.94
C TRP A 347 -1.60 -12.31 -2.54
N PRO A 348 -1.45 -13.62 -2.83
CA PRO A 348 -0.23 -14.41 -2.76
C PRO A 348 0.74 -14.08 -3.90
N THR A 349 2.04 -14.31 -3.69
CA THR A 349 3.04 -14.43 -4.76
C THR A 349 3.69 -15.81 -4.66
N VAL A 350 3.83 -16.48 -5.80
CA VAL A 350 4.34 -17.85 -5.90
C VAL A 350 5.53 -17.88 -6.86
N PHE A 351 6.67 -18.38 -6.39
CA PHE A 351 7.83 -18.69 -7.21
C PHE A 351 7.96 -20.20 -7.37
N VAL A 352 8.24 -20.67 -8.58
CA VAL A 352 8.61 -22.07 -8.83
C VAL A 352 10.08 -22.12 -9.20
N LEU A 353 10.84 -22.89 -8.43
CA LEU A 353 12.28 -23.08 -8.60
C LEU A 353 12.57 -24.51 -9.07
N ASP A 354 13.49 -24.69 -10.00
CA ASP A 354 13.99 -26.02 -10.33
C ASP A 354 14.96 -26.54 -9.27
N ALA A 355 15.43 -27.77 -9.45
CA ALA A 355 16.36 -28.44 -8.51
C ALA A 355 17.70 -27.72 -8.31
N LYS A 356 18.07 -26.82 -9.22
CA LYS A 356 19.25 -25.96 -9.10
C LYS A 356 18.92 -24.62 -8.42
N GLY A 357 17.63 -24.38 -8.11
CA GLY A 357 17.09 -23.14 -7.58
C GLY A 357 16.99 -22.02 -8.58
N VAL A 358 16.93 -22.35 -9.84
CA VAL A 358 16.65 -21.37 -10.91
C VAL A 358 15.15 -21.11 -10.92
N ILE A 359 14.77 -19.85 -10.95
CA ILE A 359 13.36 -19.43 -11.06
C ILE A 359 12.84 -19.84 -12.42
N ARG A 360 11.80 -20.66 -12.45
CA ARG A 360 11.16 -21.13 -13.68
C ARG A 360 9.80 -20.47 -13.91
N SER A 361 9.16 -19.98 -12.85
CA SER A 361 7.91 -19.22 -12.91
C SER A 361 7.76 -18.29 -11.73
N VAL A 362 7.10 -17.15 -11.96
CA VAL A 362 6.61 -16.25 -10.94
C VAL A 362 5.13 -15.99 -11.21
N ARG A 363 4.25 -16.39 -10.30
CA ARG A 363 2.81 -16.34 -10.50
C ARG A 363 2.06 -15.96 -9.25
N THR A 364 0.82 -15.52 -9.47
CA THR A 364 -0.16 -15.23 -8.41
C THR A 364 -1.41 -16.09 -8.51
N ASP A 365 -1.50 -16.98 -9.52
CA ASP A 365 -2.63 -17.86 -9.83
C ASP A 365 -2.25 -19.34 -9.82
N ASP A 366 -3.25 -20.21 -9.59
CA ASP A 366 -3.11 -21.66 -9.47
C ASP A 366 -3.09 -22.37 -10.84
N ASP A 367 -3.64 -21.76 -11.91
CA ASP A 367 -4.06 -22.47 -13.12
C ASP A 367 -2.92 -23.14 -13.91
N LYS A 368 -1.69 -22.67 -13.74
CA LYS A 368 -0.50 -23.26 -14.39
C LYS A 368 0.56 -23.76 -13.42
N LEU A 369 0.29 -23.68 -12.11
CA LEU A 369 1.25 -24.11 -11.09
C LEU A 369 1.52 -25.61 -11.20
N ASP A 370 0.48 -26.42 -11.26
CA ASP A 370 0.59 -27.89 -11.36
C ASP A 370 1.32 -28.33 -12.63
N GLU A 371 1.00 -27.74 -13.78
CA GLU A 371 1.68 -28.05 -15.05
C GLU A 371 3.18 -27.78 -14.95
N THR A 372 3.55 -26.58 -14.44
CA THR A 372 4.96 -26.20 -14.29
C THR A 372 5.70 -27.13 -13.33
N VAL A 373 5.10 -27.51 -12.20
CA VAL A 373 5.71 -28.44 -11.22
C VAL A 373 5.88 -29.84 -11.84
N ASP A 374 4.86 -30.35 -12.54
CA ASP A 374 4.90 -31.67 -13.18
C ASP A 374 5.97 -31.76 -14.27
N GLU A 375 6.11 -30.71 -15.09
CA GLU A 375 7.15 -30.63 -16.13
C GLU A 375 8.54 -30.66 -15.49
N LEU A 376 8.79 -29.87 -14.45
CA LEU A 376 10.10 -29.77 -13.79
C LEU A 376 10.47 -31.05 -13.03
N VAL A 377 9.51 -31.71 -12.38
CA VAL A 377 9.73 -33.01 -11.75
C VAL A 377 10.08 -34.07 -12.80
N LYS A 378 9.36 -34.12 -13.91
CA LYS A 378 9.69 -35.04 -15.05
C LYS A 378 11.06 -34.75 -15.65
N GLU A 379 11.46 -33.47 -15.77
CA GLU A 379 12.80 -33.09 -16.23
C GLU A 379 13.89 -33.63 -15.26
N LEU A 380 13.62 -33.62 -13.97
CA LEU A 380 14.56 -34.06 -12.94
C LEU A 380 14.66 -35.61 -12.88
N GLU A 381 13.54 -36.31 -13.02
CA GLU A 381 13.47 -37.78 -12.99
C GLU A 381 14.13 -38.45 -14.24
N LYS A 382 14.31 -37.70 -15.34
CA LYS A 382 14.97 -38.19 -16.56
C LYS A 382 16.49 -38.11 -16.55
N LYS A 383 17.07 -37.46 -15.50
CA LYS A 383 18.52 -37.30 -15.33
C LYS A 383 19.07 -38.32 -14.35
#